data_65439d38d64c72c464ff5cbec9d9dc10
#
_entry.id   65439d38d64c72c464ff5cbec9d9dc10
#
_cell.length_a   1.000
_cell.length_b   1.000
_cell.length_c   1.000
_cell.angle_alpha   90.00
_cell.angle_beta   90.00
_cell.angle_gamma   90.00
#
_symmetry.space_group_name_H-M   'P 1'
#
loop_
_entity.id
_entity.type
_entity.pdbx_description
1 polymer ?
#
loop_
_entity_poly.entity_id
_entity_poly.type
_entity_poly.pdbx_seq_one_letter_code
_entity_poly.pdbx_strand_id
1 'polypeptide(L)'
;IATCSLIRKVGLPLTINSVMHRQNLHNLETMIKLAVELDAERLEVAQVQYYGWALKNQTAFLPTRDQLDKATLIVEEARKKYKGILAIDYVVPDYYAKKPKSCMGGWGRQFLNITPAGKVLPCHAAESLKFLNFDNLKEKSLAWIWEHSESFNRFRGTDWMPEPCRSCDRKEIDWGGCRCQSFALTGDADATDPTCE
;
A
#
# COMPACT_ATOMS: atom_id res chain seq x y z
N ILE A 1 9.20 -15.30 -15.38
CA ILE A 1 8.36 -16.10 -16.31
C ILE A 1 8.47 -17.59 -15.95
N ALA A 2 9.65 -18.22 -15.97
CA ALA A 2 9.79 -19.66 -15.66
C ALA A 2 9.17 -20.05 -14.29
N THR A 3 9.39 -19.24 -13.26
CA THR A 3 8.78 -19.43 -11.93
C THR A 3 7.25 -19.37 -11.97
N CYS A 4 6.67 -18.45 -12.73
CA CYS A 4 5.21 -18.35 -12.89
C CYS A 4 4.65 -19.63 -13.52
N SER A 5 5.29 -20.11 -14.59
CA SER A 5 4.88 -21.38 -15.25
C SER A 5 4.99 -22.58 -14.30
N LEU A 6 6.00 -22.60 -13.43
CA LEU A 6 6.13 -23.66 -12.42
C LEU A 6 5.03 -23.59 -11.36
N ILE A 7 4.70 -22.39 -10.85
CA ILE A 7 3.61 -22.16 -9.90
C ILE A 7 2.29 -22.71 -10.48
N ARG A 8 1.97 -22.36 -11.71
CA ARG A 8 0.75 -22.85 -12.38
C ARG A 8 0.78 -24.37 -12.58
N LYS A 9 1.91 -24.92 -12.98
CA LYS A 9 2.08 -26.37 -13.18
C LYS A 9 1.82 -27.19 -11.91
N VAL A 10 2.15 -26.65 -10.74
CA VAL A 10 1.89 -27.33 -9.46
C VAL A 10 0.51 -26.98 -8.86
N GLY A 11 -0.34 -26.26 -9.59
CA GLY A 11 -1.71 -25.95 -9.19
C GLY A 11 -1.86 -24.86 -8.13
N LEU A 12 -0.85 -24.04 -7.93
CA LEU A 12 -0.92 -22.91 -6.99
C LEU A 12 -1.48 -21.66 -7.67
N PRO A 13 -2.24 -20.81 -6.94
CA PRO A 13 -2.70 -19.53 -7.45
C PRO A 13 -1.52 -18.60 -7.72
N LEU A 14 -1.58 -17.86 -8.83
CA LEU A 14 -0.56 -16.91 -9.24
C LEU A 14 -1.07 -15.48 -9.13
N THR A 15 -0.45 -14.69 -8.25
CA THR A 15 -0.61 -13.25 -8.21
C THR A 15 0.67 -12.57 -8.70
N ILE A 16 0.54 -11.64 -9.63
CA ILE A 16 1.64 -10.82 -10.13
C ILE A 16 1.51 -9.42 -9.54
N ASN A 17 2.58 -8.90 -8.94
CA ASN A 17 2.68 -7.49 -8.54
C ASN A 17 3.58 -6.77 -9.54
N SER A 18 3.05 -5.72 -10.15
CA SER A 18 3.78 -4.89 -11.10
C SER A 18 3.89 -3.47 -10.57
N VAL A 19 5.10 -3.08 -10.15
CA VAL A 19 5.36 -1.72 -9.69
C VAL A 19 5.52 -0.80 -10.88
N MET A 20 4.59 0.15 -11.02
CA MET A 20 4.54 1.09 -12.12
C MET A 20 5.05 2.46 -11.68
N HIS A 21 5.76 3.11 -12.57
CA HIS A 21 6.32 4.44 -12.37
C HIS A 21 6.42 5.19 -13.71
N ARG A 22 6.78 6.47 -13.68
CA ARG A 22 6.86 7.35 -14.87
C ARG A 22 7.55 6.70 -16.08
N GLN A 23 8.60 5.91 -15.85
CA GLN A 23 9.44 5.38 -16.93
C GLN A 23 8.91 4.07 -17.53
N ASN A 24 7.98 3.35 -16.86
CA ASN A 24 7.47 2.07 -17.35
C ASN A 24 5.94 2.03 -17.51
N LEU A 25 5.23 3.09 -17.10
CA LEU A 25 3.76 3.13 -17.14
C LEU A 25 3.20 3.01 -18.58
N HIS A 26 3.98 3.38 -19.59
CA HIS A 26 3.64 3.19 -20.99
C HIS A 26 3.57 1.71 -21.42
N ASN A 27 4.15 0.79 -20.64
CA ASN A 27 4.10 -0.65 -20.87
C ASN A 27 2.91 -1.35 -20.17
N LEU A 28 2.00 -0.60 -19.56
CA LEU A 28 0.92 -1.17 -18.72
C LEU A 28 0.07 -2.19 -19.47
N GLU A 29 -0.32 -1.92 -20.71
CA GLU A 29 -1.09 -2.87 -21.52
C GLU A 29 -0.32 -4.17 -21.76
N THR A 30 0.98 -4.08 -22.03
CA THR A 30 1.85 -5.25 -22.23
C THR A 30 1.96 -6.08 -20.95
N MET A 31 2.05 -5.41 -19.79
CA MET A 31 2.10 -6.09 -18.49
C MET A 31 0.78 -6.82 -18.18
N ILE A 32 -0.35 -6.20 -18.50
CA ILE A 32 -1.67 -6.85 -18.34
C ILE A 32 -1.78 -8.08 -19.27
N LYS A 33 -1.39 -7.95 -20.53
CA LYS A 33 -1.38 -9.07 -21.48
C LYS A 33 -0.48 -10.22 -21.00
N LEU A 34 0.72 -9.88 -20.52
CA LEU A 34 1.65 -10.86 -19.96
C LEU A 34 1.05 -11.60 -18.74
N ALA A 35 0.34 -10.90 -17.85
CA ALA A 35 -0.33 -11.54 -16.73
C ALA A 35 -1.38 -12.55 -17.19
N VAL A 36 -2.15 -12.23 -18.23
CA VAL A 36 -3.12 -13.17 -18.84
C VAL A 36 -2.41 -14.35 -19.49
N GLU A 37 -1.35 -14.14 -20.25
CA GLU A 37 -0.55 -15.20 -20.91
C GLU A 37 0.10 -16.17 -19.90
N LEU A 38 0.44 -15.65 -18.72
CA LEU A 38 0.99 -16.45 -17.61
C LEU A 38 -0.10 -17.14 -16.78
N ASP A 39 -1.37 -17.04 -17.19
CA ASP A 39 -2.52 -17.59 -16.48
C ASP A 39 -2.56 -17.14 -15.00
N ALA A 40 -2.27 -15.87 -14.75
CA ALA A 40 -2.39 -15.28 -13.43
C ALA A 40 -3.86 -15.02 -13.09
N GLU A 41 -4.24 -15.32 -11.86
CA GLU A 41 -5.60 -15.05 -11.35
C GLU A 41 -5.75 -13.61 -10.91
N ARG A 42 -4.62 -12.95 -10.53
CA ARG A 42 -4.60 -11.57 -10.03
C ARG A 42 -3.37 -10.83 -10.51
N LEU A 43 -3.57 -9.59 -10.90
CA LEU A 43 -2.52 -8.60 -11.16
C LEU A 43 -2.72 -7.39 -10.26
N GLU A 44 -1.76 -7.10 -9.43
CA GLU A 44 -1.69 -5.83 -8.71
C GLU A 44 -0.84 -4.84 -9.52
N VAL A 45 -1.48 -3.80 -10.02
CA VAL A 45 -0.83 -2.65 -10.65
C VAL A 45 -0.58 -1.62 -9.55
N ALA A 46 0.59 -1.71 -8.93
CA ALA A 46 0.97 -0.84 -7.82
C ALA A 46 1.76 0.36 -8.33
N GLN A 47 1.34 1.57 -7.95
CA GLN A 47 2.12 2.76 -8.22
C GLN A 47 3.22 2.92 -7.16
N VAL A 48 4.35 3.49 -7.58
CA VAL A 48 5.47 3.78 -6.68
C VAL A 48 5.03 4.68 -5.52
N GLN A 49 5.47 4.35 -4.32
CA GLN A 49 5.13 5.04 -3.08
C GLN A 49 6.28 5.97 -2.63
N TYR A 50 5.98 6.92 -1.71
CA TYR A 50 6.96 7.87 -1.16
C TYR A 50 7.85 7.27 -0.08
N TYR A 51 8.64 6.22 -0.40
CA TYR A 51 9.57 5.60 0.52
C TYR A 51 10.97 5.46 -0.08
N GLY A 52 11.99 5.51 0.77
CA GLY A 52 13.36 5.21 0.43
C GLY A 52 13.85 5.93 -0.84
N TRP A 53 14.29 5.17 -1.82
CA TRP A 53 14.80 5.70 -3.09
C TRP A 53 13.74 6.41 -3.93
N ALA A 54 12.50 5.96 -3.91
CA ALA A 54 11.41 6.60 -4.65
C ALA A 54 11.12 8.00 -4.09
N LEU A 55 11.15 8.18 -2.77
CA LEU A 55 11.01 9.49 -2.13
C LEU A 55 12.14 10.45 -2.53
N LYS A 56 13.39 9.96 -2.56
CA LYS A 56 14.56 10.76 -2.96
C LYS A 56 14.59 11.11 -4.44
N ASN A 57 13.92 10.32 -5.28
CA ASN A 57 13.94 10.43 -6.74
C ASN A 57 12.54 10.67 -7.31
N GLN A 58 11.69 11.40 -6.62
CA GLN A 58 10.29 11.65 -7.00
C GLN A 58 10.15 12.12 -8.46
N THR A 59 10.93 13.11 -8.86
CA THR A 59 10.89 13.67 -10.22
C THR A 59 11.11 12.63 -11.31
N ALA A 60 11.92 11.60 -11.05
CA ALA A 60 12.21 10.53 -12.00
C ALA A 60 11.14 9.43 -12.01
N PHE A 61 10.49 9.17 -10.87
CA PHE A 61 9.62 8.01 -10.72
C PHE A 61 8.14 8.33 -10.64
N LEU A 62 7.74 9.51 -10.17
CA LEU A 62 6.32 9.82 -10.07
C LEU A 62 5.72 10.04 -11.47
N PRO A 63 4.66 9.31 -11.84
CA PRO A 63 3.92 9.58 -13.06
C PRO A 63 3.35 11.00 -13.05
N THR A 64 3.16 11.57 -14.22
CA THR A 64 2.37 12.80 -14.37
C THR A 64 0.87 12.47 -14.22
N ARG A 65 0.06 13.50 -13.98
CA ARG A 65 -1.40 13.35 -13.95
C ARG A 65 -1.94 12.74 -15.25
N ASP A 66 -1.49 13.24 -16.41
CA ASP A 66 -1.90 12.72 -17.71
C ASP A 66 -1.54 11.24 -17.92
N GLN A 67 -0.37 10.82 -17.42
CA GLN A 67 0.03 9.41 -17.47
C GLN A 67 -0.89 8.55 -16.61
N LEU A 68 -1.29 9.01 -15.43
CA LEU A 68 -2.21 8.29 -14.55
C LEU A 68 -3.63 8.23 -15.10
N ASP A 69 -4.12 9.32 -15.68
CA ASP A 69 -5.46 9.36 -16.27
C ASP A 69 -5.54 8.36 -17.45
N LYS A 70 -4.51 8.31 -18.31
CA LYS A 70 -4.39 7.28 -19.37
C LYS A 70 -4.31 5.86 -18.80
N ALA A 71 -3.50 5.64 -17.77
CA ALA A 71 -3.37 4.34 -17.14
C ALA A 71 -4.69 3.88 -16.49
N THR A 72 -5.44 4.80 -15.91
CA THR A 72 -6.76 4.51 -15.34
C THR A 72 -7.72 4.01 -16.41
N LEU A 73 -7.77 4.66 -17.58
CA LEU A 73 -8.60 4.20 -18.71
C LEU A 73 -8.18 2.81 -19.18
N ILE A 74 -6.89 2.55 -19.33
CA ILE A 74 -6.36 1.23 -19.73
C ILE A 74 -6.78 0.15 -18.73
N VAL A 75 -6.68 0.43 -17.43
CA VAL A 75 -7.08 -0.52 -16.37
C VAL A 75 -8.58 -0.78 -16.41
N GLU A 76 -9.41 0.25 -16.55
CA GLU A 76 -10.87 0.09 -16.60
C GLU A 76 -11.32 -0.70 -17.84
N GLU A 77 -10.72 -0.51 -18.99
CA GLU A 77 -10.96 -1.30 -20.19
C GLU A 77 -10.50 -2.75 -20.00
N ALA A 78 -9.31 -2.96 -19.41
CA ALA A 78 -8.80 -4.29 -19.14
C ALA A 78 -9.68 -5.06 -18.13
N ARG A 79 -10.19 -4.41 -17.09
CA ARG A 79 -11.13 -5.01 -16.13
C ARG A 79 -12.41 -5.50 -16.81
N LYS A 80 -12.93 -4.75 -17.78
CA LYS A 80 -14.09 -5.18 -18.59
C LYS A 80 -13.73 -6.35 -19.48
N LYS A 81 -12.63 -6.23 -20.22
CA LYS A 81 -12.17 -7.23 -21.20
C LYS A 81 -11.83 -8.58 -20.57
N TYR A 82 -11.16 -8.57 -19.42
CA TYR A 82 -10.67 -9.78 -18.75
C TYR A 82 -11.52 -10.18 -17.54
N LYS A 83 -12.76 -9.74 -17.49
CA LYS A 83 -13.71 -10.10 -16.41
C LYS A 83 -13.85 -11.61 -16.29
N GLY A 84 -13.61 -12.15 -15.10
CA GLY A 84 -13.65 -13.59 -14.84
C GLY A 84 -12.39 -14.38 -15.26
N ILE A 85 -11.40 -13.69 -15.86
CA ILE A 85 -10.10 -14.27 -16.23
C ILE A 85 -9.00 -13.74 -15.32
N LEU A 86 -8.90 -12.41 -15.19
CA LEU A 86 -7.87 -11.74 -14.41
C LEU A 86 -8.49 -10.69 -13.50
N ALA A 87 -8.30 -10.82 -12.18
CA ALA A 87 -8.62 -9.75 -11.23
C ALA A 87 -7.50 -8.69 -11.26
N ILE A 88 -7.86 -7.42 -11.50
CA ILE A 88 -6.88 -6.33 -11.55
C ILE A 88 -7.10 -5.39 -10.36
N ASP A 89 -6.17 -5.38 -9.42
CA ASP A 89 -6.07 -4.40 -8.36
C ASP A 89 -5.26 -3.21 -8.86
N TYR A 90 -5.83 -2.02 -8.78
CA TYR A 90 -5.16 -0.79 -9.22
C TYR A 90 -4.97 0.14 -8.03
N VAL A 91 -3.72 0.25 -7.60
CA VAL A 91 -3.33 1.09 -6.47
C VAL A 91 -2.84 2.43 -6.99
N VAL A 92 -3.74 3.41 -7.02
CA VAL A 92 -3.41 4.78 -7.42
C VAL A 92 -2.57 5.44 -6.33
N PRO A 93 -1.55 6.26 -6.71
CA PRO A 93 -0.74 7.00 -5.74
C PRO A 93 -1.59 7.96 -4.91
N ASP A 94 -1.32 8.01 -3.61
CA ASP A 94 -2.06 8.88 -2.69
C ASP A 94 -1.88 10.37 -3.01
N TYR A 95 -0.72 10.77 -3.52
CA TYR A 95 -0.43 12.18 -3.88
C TYR A 95 -1.29 12.76 -5.01
N TYR A 96 -2.10 11.96 -5.70
CA TYR A 96 -3.13 12.44 -6.65
C TYR A 96 -4.55 12.19 -6.13
N ALA A 97 -4.70 11.59 -4.98
CA ALA A 97 -6.00 11.44 -4.33
C ALA A 97 -6.42 12.77 -3.69
N LYS A 98 -7.72 13.01 -3.62
CA LYS A 98 -8.28 14.16 -2.90
C LYS A 98 -8.53 13.88 -1.43
N LYS A 99 -8.55 12.60 -1.07
CA LYS A 99 -8.79 12.10 0.29
C LYS A 99 -7.90 10.89 0.54
N PRO A 100 -7.39 10.73 1.74
CA PRO A 100 -6.56 9.59 2.09
C PRO A 100 -7.36 8.28 2.10
N LYS A 101 -6.66 7.18 1.91
CA LYS A 101 -7.18 5.83 2.11
C LYS A 101 -6.88 5.38 3.53
N SER A 102 -7.73 4.54 4.09
CA SER A 102 -7.42 3.88 5.36
C SER A 102 -6.19 3.00 5.21
N CYS A 103 -5.14 3.31 5.96
CA CYS A 103 -3.91 2.52 5.96
C CYS A 103 -4.20 1.10 6.48
N MET A 104 -4.13 0.09 5.61
CA MET A 104 -4.38 -1.31 5.95
C MET A 104 -5.71 -1.55 6.71
N GLY A 105 -6.76 -0.77 6.40
CA GLY A 105 -8.04 -0.81 7.11
C GLY A 105 -8.02 -0.14 8.49
N GLY A 106 -7.06 0.70 8.73
CA GLY A 106 -6.76 1.37 10.00
C GLY A 106 -5.57 0.73 10.71
N TRP A 107 -4.66 1.58 11.22
CA TRP A 107 -3.44 1.14 11.91
C TRP A 107 -3.74 0.17 13.04
N GLY A 108 -3.07 -1.01 13.01
CA GLY A 108 -3.20 -2.04 14.06
C GLY A 108 -4.59 -2.67 14.21
N ARG A 109 -5.49 -2.56 13.21
CA ARG A 109 -6.87 -3.04 13.29
C ARG A 109 -7.13 -4.36 12.56
N GLN A 110 -6.62 -4.52 11.36
CA GLN A 110 -6.97 -5.65 10.48
C GLN A 110 -5.76 -6.37 9.92
N PHE A 111 -4.58 -5.79 10.05
CA PHE A 111 -3.38 -6.27 9.40
C PHE A 111 -2.19 -6.29 10.35
N LEU A 112 -1.34 -7.27 10.17
CA LEU A 112 0.01 -7.29 10.74
C LEU A 112 0.99 -7.92 9.74
N ASN A 113 2.25 -7.57 9.87
CA ASN A 113 3.35 -8.15 9.12
C ASN A 113 4.43 -8.62 10.08
N ILE A 114 4.98 -9.80 9.84
CA ILE A 114 6.08 -10.36 10.63
C ILE A 114 7.34 -10.34 9.78
N THR A 115 8.37 -9.65 10.25
CA THR A 115 9.65 -9.60 9.55
C THR A 115 10.41 -10.91 9.70
N PRO A 116 11.39 -11.20 8.82
CA PRO A 116 12.25 -12.39 8.98
C PRO A 116 13.00 -12.44 10.32
N ALA A 117 13.22 -11.29 10.96
CA ALA A 117 13.85 -11.20 12.29
C ALA A 117 12.86 -11.45 13.45
N GLY A 118 11.56 -11.64 13.15
CA GLY A 118 10.51 -11.89 14.13
C GLY A 118 9.82 -10.65 14.71
N LYS A 119 10.15 -9.44 14.24
CA LYS A 119 9.42 -8.23 14.62
C LYS A 119 8.01 -8.24 14.05
N VAL A 120 7.04 -7.79 14.83
CA VAL A 120 5.65 -7.67 14.40
C VAL A 120 5.33 -6.20 14.13
N LEU A 121 4.83 -5.93 12.92
CA LEU A 121 4.57 -4.59 12.43
C LEU A 121 3.08 -4.41 12.10
N PRO A 122 2.46 -3.28 12.40
CA PRO A 122 1.08 -2.98 11.99
C PRO A 122 0.95 -2.67 10.49
N CYS A 123 2.07 -2.43 9.81
CA CYS A 123 2.17 -2.20 8.37
C CYS A 123 3.59 -2.55 7.92
N HIS A 124 3.75 -3.05 6.69
CA HIS A 124 5.08 -3.39 6.16
C HIS A 124 6.05 -2.19 6.06
N ALA A 125 5.53 -0.96 6.01
CA ALA A 125 6.35 0.26 6.00
C ALA A 125 6.58 0.85 7.41
N ALA A 126 6.01 0.26 8.46
CA ALA A 126 6.02 0.84 9.81
C ALA A 126 7.43 1.06 10.40
N GLU A 127 8.42 0.26 10.01
CA GLU A 127 9.82 0.45 10.43
C GLU A 127 10.44 1.79 9.96
N SER A 128 9.77 2.52 9.04
CA SER A 128 10.17 3.88 8.69
C SER A 128 9.96 4.88 9.83
N LEU A 129 9.04 4.59 10.75
CA LEU A 129 8.75 5.39 11.95
C LEU A 129 9.78 5.07 13.04
N LYS A 130 10.93 5.75 13.00
CA LYS A 130 12.09 5.44 13.85
C LYS A 130 11.88 5.69 15.34
N PHE A 131 10.84 6.41 15.72
CA PHE A 131 10.46 6.66 17.10
C PHE A 131 9.64 5.51 17.73
N LEU A 132 9.14 4.56 16.93
CA LEU A 132 8.42 3.39 17.42
C LEU A 132 9.35 2.19 17.59
N ASN A 133 9.18 1.50 18.72
CA ASN A 133 9.80 0.21 18.97
C ASN A 133 8.81 -0.92 18.64
N PHE A 134 9.25 -1.87 17.85
CA PHE A 134 8.41 -3.00 17.42
C PHE A 134 8.79 -4.25 18.20
N ASP A 135 7.80 -4.83 18.87
CA ASP A 135 7.97 -6.06 19.67
C ASP A 135 8.27 -7.28 18.79
N ASN A 136 8.92 -8.28 19.39
CA ASN A 136 9.41 -9.46 18.70
C ASN A 136 8.73 -10.74 19.23
N LEU A 137 8.37 -11.66 18.33
CA LEU A 137 7.77 -12.96 18.67
C LEU A 137 8.69 -13.87 19.50
N LYS A 138 10.00 -13.59 19.54
CA LYS A 138 10.94 -14.29 20.42
C LYS A 138 10.77 -13.93 21.89
N GLU A 139 10.15 -12.79 22.17
CA GLU A 139 10.03 -12.22 23.51
C GLU A 139 8.60 -12.20 24.01
N LYS A 140 7.63 -11.99 23.12
CA LYS A 140 6.22 -11.83 23.44
C LYS A 140 5.33 -12.60 22.49
N SER A 141 4.19 -13.09 22.98
CA SER A 141 3.20 -13.77 22.12
C SER A 141 2.56 -12.80 21.12
N LEU A 142 2.12 -13.31 19.99
CA LEU A 142 1.42 -12.53 18.97
C LEU A 142 0.17 -11.85 19.53
N ALA A 143 -0.60 -12.56 20.37
CA ALA A 143 -1.80 -12.01 21.01
C ALA A 143 -1.42 -10.82 21.91
N TRP A 144 -0.39 -10.97 22.74
CA TRP A 144 0.06 -9.88 23.59
C TRP A 144 0.49 -8.66 22.76
N ILE A 145 1.26 -8.88 21.68
CA ILE A 145 1.73 -7.79 20.79
C ILE A 145 0.53 -7.08 20.15
N TRP A 146 -0.43 -7.83 19.64
CA TRP A 146 -1.62 -7.28 19.00
C TRP A 146 -2.44 -6.39 19.95
N GLU A 147 -2.57 -6.79 21.21
CA GLU A 147 -3.43 -6.12 22.18
C GLU A 147 -2.72 -4.99 22.95
N HIS A 148 -1.45 -5.20 23.30
CA HIS A 148 -0.77 -4.37 24.29
C HIS A 148 0.44 -3.60 23.76
N SER A 149 0.98 -3.93 22.58
CA SER A 149 2.14 -3.24 22.03
C SER A 149 1.84 -1.77 21.78
N GLU A 150 2.73 -0.89 22.24
CA GLU A 150 2.67 0.55 21.98
C GLU A 150 2.66 0.84 20.48
N SER A 151 3.47 0.12 19.70
CA SER A 151 3.55 0.30 18.27
C SER A 151 2.24 0.01 17.53
N PHE A 152 1.41 -0.91 18.05
CA PHE A 152 0.09 -1.17 17.50
C PHE A 152 -0.97 -0.18 18.01
N ASN A 153 -0.85 0.24 19.26
CA ASN A 153 -1.85 1.09 19.91
C ASN A 153 -1.65 2.58 19.61
N ARG A 154 -0.45 3.00 19.20
CA ARG A 154 -0.09 4.42 18.97
C ARG A 154 -1.05 5.16 18.04
N PHE A 155 -1.50 4.51 16.98
CA PHE A 155 -2.42 5.08 15.98
C PHE A 155 -3.70 4.25 15.81
N ARG A 156 -4.01 3.37 16.75
CA ARG A 156 -5.23 2.57 16.72
C ARG A 156 -6.44 3.41 17.12
N GLY A 157 -7.54 3.32 16.36
CA GLY A 157 -8.74 4.10 16.63
C GLY A 157 -8.61 5.56 16.19
N THR A 158 -9.32 6.44 16.86
CA THR A 158 -9.41 7.87 16.50
C THR A 158 -8.97 8.81 17.61
N ASP A 159 -8.77 8.32 18.83
CA ASP A 159 -8.49 9.15 20.02
C ASP A 159 -7.12 9.85 19.97
N TRP A 160 -6.17 9.28 19.22
CA TRP A 160 -4.84 9.85 19.00
C TRP A 160 -4.84 11.08 18.08
N MET A 161 -5.91 11.29 17.30
CA MET A 161 -5.94 12.27 16.23
C MET A 161 -5.95 13.71 16.77
N PRO A 162 -5.04 14.60 16.31
CA PRO A 162 -5.15 16.03 16.52
C PRO A 162 -6.21 16.65 15.59
N GLU A 163 -6.51 17.93 15.81
CA GLU A 163 -7.28 18.70 14.82
C GLU A 163 -6.43 18.93 13.54
N PRO A 164 -7.06 18.96 12.35
CA PRO A 164 -8.50 18.86 12.08
C PRO A 164 -9.04 17.43 11.98
N CYS A 165 -8.20 16.40 12.11
CA CYS A 165 -8.61 14.99 11.93
C CYS A 165 -9.61 14.55 13.01
N ARG A 166 -9.49 15.04 14.23
CA ARG A 166 -10.38 14.70 15.36
C ARG A 166 -11.82 15.05 15.11
N SER A 167 -12.09 16.22 14.50
CA SER A 167 -13.44 16.69 14.16
C SER A 167 -13.90 16.29 12.75
N CYS A 168 -13.07 15.60 11.97
CA CYS A 168 -13.37 15.25 10.59
C CYS A 168 -14.44 14.15 10.50
N ASP A 169 -15.44 14.34 9.64
CA ASP A 169 -16.50 13.36 9.37
C ASP A 169 -15.96 12.04 8.79
N ARG A 170 -14.73 12.05 8.26
CA ARG A 170 -14.11 10.90 7.64
C ARG A 170 -13.21 10.12 8.59
N LYS A 171 -13.01 10.54 9.81
CA LYS A 171 -12.04 9.93 10.75
C LYS A 171 -12.20 8.41 10.93
N GLU A 172 -13.43 7.88 10.84
CA GLU A 172 -13.72 6.46 10.93
C GLU A 172 -13.75 5.75 9.56
N ILE A 173 -13.58 6.50 8.47
CA ILE A 173 -13.48 5.99 7.10
C ILE A 173 -12.02 5.78 6.71
N ASP A 174 -11.21 6.81 6.87
CA ASP A 174 -9.80 6.79 6.44
C ASP A 174 -8.79 6.58 7.59
N TRP A 175 -9.25 6.63 8.85
CA TRP A 175 -8.44 6.42 10.07
C TRP A 175 -7.19 7.31 10.12
N GLY A 176 -7.32 8.53 9.58
CA GLY A 176 -6.23 9.50 9.49
C GLY A 176 -5.23 9.22 8.37
N GLY A 177 -5.51 8.28 7.45
CA GLY A 177 -4.65 7.99 6.31
C GLY A 177 -3.39 7.21 6.65
N CYS A 178 -2.31 7.40 5.88
CA CYS A 178 -1.05 6.67 6.00
C CYS A 178 -0.04 7.39 6.92
N ARG A 179 0.14 6.91 8.14
CA ARG A 179 1.08 7.50 9.12
C ARG A 179 2.53 7.49 8.66
N CYS A 180 2.93 6.42 7.95
CA CYS A 180 4.27 6.33 7.40
C CYS A 180 4.51 7.38 6.30
N GLN A 181 3.51 7.68 5.48
CA GLN A 181 3.58 8.71 4.45
C GLN A 181 3.56 10.11 5.07
N SER A 182 2.69 10.35 6.07
CA SER A 182 2.69 11.62 6.82
C SER A 182 4.08 11.89 7.38
N PHE A 183 4.67 10.94 8.09
CA PHE A 183 6.02 11.07 8.63
C PHE A 183 7.08 11.30 7.54
N ALA A 184 7.02 10.55 6.44
CA ALA A 184 8.01 10.67 5.36
C ALA A 184 7.99 12.06 4.68
N LEU A 185 6.82 12.71 4.59
CA LEU A 185 6.63 13.98 3.89
C LEU A 185 6.70 15.20 4.83
N THR A 186 6.29 15.06 6.09
CA THR A 186 6.21 16.19 7.04
C THR A 186 7.21 16.11 8.19
N GLY A 187 7.81 14.93 8.42
CA GLY A 187 8.62 14.66 9.62
C GLY A 187 7.79 14.35 10.86
N ASP A 188 6.47 14.39 10.78
CA ASP A 188 5.54 14.17 11.88
C ASP A 188 4.48 13.11 11.49
N ALA A 189 4.40 12.03 12.25
CA ALA A 189 3.43 10.96 12.01
C ALA A 189 2.02 11.30 12.55
N ASP A 190 1.88 12.28 13.40
CA ASP A 190 0.60 12.79 13.91
C ASP A 190 -0.03 13.82 12.95
N ALA A 191 0.76 14.40 12.04
CA ALA A 191 0.28 15.39 11.09
C ALA A 191 -0.90 14.86 10.24
N THR A 192 -1.76 15.78 9.80
CA THR A 192 -2.79 15.49 8.79
C THR A 192 -2.16 14.82 7.58
N ASP A 193 -2.81 13.77 7.05
CA ASP A 193 -2.28 13.11 5.85
C ASP A 193 -2.13 14.13 4.71
N PRO A 194 -0.96 14.20 4.04
CA PRO A 194 -0.70 15.17 2.98
C PRO A 194 -1.66 15.09 1.77
N THR A 195 -2.47 14.05 1.67
CA THR A 195 -3.53 13.95 0.65
C THR A 195 -4.85 14.63 1.05
N CYS A 196 -4.98 15.10 2.28
CA CYS A 196 -6.13 15.87 2.70
C CYS A 196 -6.10 17.28 2.08
N GLU A 197 -7.11 17.59 1.27
CA GLU A 197 -7.45 18.93 0.81
C GLU A 197 -8.59 19.52 1.64
#